data_793126f9d6194b9ee66b3f4b6f85f007
#
_entry.id   793126f9d6194b9ee66b3f4b6f85f007
#
_cell.length_a   1.000
_cell.length_b   1.000
_cell.length_c   1.000
_cell.angle_alpha   90.00
_cell.angle_beta   90.00
_cell.angle_gamma   90.00
#
_symmetry.space_group_name_H-M   'P 1'
#
loop_
_entity.id
_entity.type
_entity.pdbx_description
1 polymer ?
#
loop_
_entity_poly.entity_id
_entity_poly.type
_entity_poly.pdbx_seq_one_letter_code
_entity_poly.pdbx_strand_id
1 'polypeptide(L)'
;MFGDPVTAVSDITLGEVANMKAGKTTTAKTIHDVYAPGLSPCYGGNGLRGYSAEPTHEGIFPLIGRQGALCGNVQIAHGTFRATEHAVVVDCKISCEPVWLFHYLKYDDLGRLATGAAQPGLSLKDLKLVPVQLPPKDRQVEFISFASQVDKSRFVRDHEMNFR
;
A
#
# COMPACT_ATOMS: atom_id res chain seq x y z
N MET A 1 -11.16 -17.84 6.29
CA MET A 1 -11.90 -16.68 6.82
C MET A 1 -12.22 -15.67 5.72
N PHE A 2 -11.32 -15.42 4.80
CA PHE A 2 -11.55 -14.67 3.56
C PHE A 2 -11.37 -15.68 2.44
N GLY A 3 -12.33 -15.74 1.49
CA GLY A 3 -12.16 -16.59 0.30
C GLY A 3 -10.89 -16.23 -0.45
N ASP A 4 -10.47 -17.10 -1.38
CA ASP A 4 -9.34 -16.80 -2.26
C ASP A 4 -9.70 -15.58 -3.14
N PRO A 5 -9.00 -14.44 -3.01
CA PRO A 5 -9.31 -13.23 -3.78
C PRO A 5 -9.09 -13.40 -5.28
N VAL A 6 -8.34 -14.43 -5.70
CA VAL A 6 -8.05 -14.72 -7.11
C VAL A 6 -9.18 -15.49 -7.79
N THR A 7 -9.89 -16.36 -7.06
CA THR A 7 -10.92 -17.24 -7.60
C THR A 7 -12.34 -16.82 -7.26
N ALA A 8 -12.52 -15.91 -6.30
CA ALA A 8 -13.84 -15.49 -5.88
C ALA A 8 -14.44 -14.45 -6.83
N VAL A 9 -15.64 -14.72 -7.28
CA VAL A 9 -16.44 -13.74 -8.03
C VAL A 9 -16.89 -12.66 -7.04
N SER A 10 -16.46 -11.42 -7.25
CA SER A 10 -16.91 -10.27 -6.50
C SER A 10 -17.54 -9.27 -7.46
N ASP A 11 -18.69 -8.75 -7.08
CA ASP A 11 -19.37 -7.68 -7.83
C ASP A 11 -18.82 -6.28 -7.48
N ILE A 12 -17.92 -6.18 -6.51
CA ILE A 12 -17.32 -4.92 -6.03
C ILE A 12 -15.89 -4.81 -6.55
N THR A 13 -15.53 -3.63 -7.02
CA THR A 13 -14.19 -3.33 -7.54
C THR A 13 -13.40 -2.39 -6.62
N LEU A 14 -12.08 -2.37 -6.76
CA LEU A 14 -11.21 -1.47 -6.00
C LEU A 14 -11.58 0.01 -6.22
N GLY A 15 -12.03 0.38 -7.43
CA GLY A 15 -12.50 1.73 -7.72
C GLY A 15 -13.80 2.11 -7.01
N GLU A 16 -14.61 1.13 -6.58
CA GLU A 16 -15.82 1.36 -5.79
C GLU A 16 -15.52 1.52 -4.31
N VAL A 17 -14.51 0.82 -3.77
CA VAL A 17 -14.15 0.86 -2.34
C VAL A 17 -13.11 1.92 -2.00
N ALA A 18 -12.36 2.43 -2.97
CA ALA A 18 -11.32 3.43 -2.76
C ALA A 18 -11.18 4.41 -3.92
N ASN A 19 -10.71 5.62 -3.61
CA ASN A 19 -10.21 6.56 -4.61
C ASN A 19 -8.71 6.33 -4.81
N MET A 20 -8.23 6.41 -6.04
CA MET A 20 -6.83 6.16 -6.35
C MET A 20 -6.23 7.32 -7.14
N LYS A 21 -5.08 7.80 -6.68
CA LYS A 21 -4.33 8.88 -7.31
C LYS A 21 -2.84 8.58 -7.29
N ALA A 22 -2.14 8.84 -8.40
CA ALA A 22 -0.68 8.88 -8.36
C ALA A 22 -0.22 10.06 -7.49
N GLY A 23 0.87 9.86 -6.75
CA GLY A 23 1.50 10.92 -5.99
C GLY A 23 2.04 12.04 -6.87
N LYS A 24 2.71 13.01 -6.27
CA LYS A 24 3.24 14.18 -6.98
C LYS A 24 4.64 13.94 -7.51
N THR A 25 4.92 14.42 -8.71
CA THR A 25 6.26 14.44 -9.27
C THR A 25 7.25 15.03 -8.28
N THR A 26 8.34 14.31 -8.06
CA THR A 26 9.33 14.64 -7.03
C THR A 26 10.72 14.52 -7.61
N THR A 27 11.47 15.61 -7.55
CA THR A 27 12.87 15.61 -8.01
C THR A 27 13.76 14.96 -6.96
N ALA A 28 14.78 14.22 -7.38
CA ALA A 28 15.73 13.58 -6.47
C ALA A 28 16.41 14.57 -5.50
N LYS A 29 16.60 15.82 -5.92
CA LYS A 29 17.20 16.88 -5.10
C LYS A 29 16.38 17.27 -3.86
N THR A 30 15.07 17.01 -3.84
CA THR A 30 14.18 17.32 -2.73
C THR A 30 13.95 16.13 -1.79
N ILE A 31 14.64 15.02 -2.03
CA ILE A 31 14.59 13.82 -1.21
C ILE A 31 15.91 13.70 -0.46
N HIS A 32 15.83 13.61 0.85
CA HIS A 32 16.95 13.41 1.76
C HIS A 32 17.05 11.94 2.15
N ASP A 33 18.25 11.38 2.15
CA ASP A 33 18.48 9.97 2.49
C ASP A 33 18.32 9.70 4.00
N VAL A 34 18.57 10.73 4.82
CA VAL A 34 18.55 10.63 6.29
C VAL A 34 17.43 11.50 6.85
N TYR A 35 16.74 10.97 7.88
CA TYR A 35 15.74 11.73 8.61
C TYR A 35 16.37 12.93 9.33
N ALA A 36 15.68 14.05 9.28
CA ALA A 36 15.97 15.24 10.12
C ALA A 36 14.65 15.87 10.60
N PRO A 37 14.65 16.64 11.70
CA PRO A 37 13.46 17.34 12.16
C PRO A 37 12.85 18.22 11.06
N GLY A 38 11.53 18.13 10.89
CA GLY A 38 10.79 18.83 9.84
C GLY A 38 10.67 18.05 8.52
N LEU A 39 11.31 16.89 8.39
CA LEU A 39 11.15 16.02 7.25
C LEU A 39 10.13 14.91 7.52
N SER A 40 9.36 14.56 6.50
CA SER A 40 8.39 13.46 6.50
C SER A 40 8.84 12.33 5.56
N PRO A 41 8.48 11.07 5.82
CA PRO A 41 8.76 9.95 4.92
C PRO A 41 8.30 10.24 3.50
N CYS A 42 9.13 9.90 2.52
CA CYS A 42 8.84 10.02 1.09
C CYS A 42 8.78 8.63 0.47
N TYR A 43 7.61 8.24 -0.04
CA TYR A 43 7.38 6.92 -0.63
C TYR A 43 7.41 6.98 -2.15
N GLY A 44 8.13 6.03 -2.74
CA GLY A 44 8.14 5.74 -4.18
C GLY A 44 7.42 4.45 -4.52
N GLY A 45 7.61 3.95 -5.73
CA GLY A 45 6.98 2.71 -6.21
C GLY A 45 7.37 1.44 -5.46
N ASN A 46 8.45 1.47 -4.68
CA ASN A 46 8.95 0.33 -3.91
C ASN A 46 9.08 0.62 -2.39
N GLY A 47 8.24 1.50 -1.88
CA GLY A 47 8.25 1.85 -0.46
C GLY A 47 9.05 3.12 -0.14
N LEU A 48 9.63 3.18 1.05
CA LEU A 48 10.37 4.35 1.52
C LEU A 48 11.59 4.64 0.62
N ARG A 49 11.63 5.84 0.07
CA ARG A 49 12.70 6.35 -0.78
C ARG A 49 13.65 7.32 -0.05
N GLY A 50 13.21 7.86 1.07
CA GLY A 50 13.90 8.87 1.85
C GLY A 50 12.90 9.79 2.55
N TYR A 51 13.26 11.04 2.74
CA TYR A 51 12.49 12.03 3.50
C TYR A 51 12.36 13.34 2.73
N SER A 52 11.26 14.07 2.92
CA SER A 52 10.98 15.34 2.23
C SER A 52 10.35 16.35 3.18
N ALA A 53 10.69 17.64 3.00
CA ALA A 53 10.07 18.74 3.74
C ALA A 53 8.65 19.08 3.25
N GLU A 54 8.24 18.51 2.12
CA GLU A 54 6.94 18.81 1.50
C GLU A 54 6.02 17.60 1.53
N PRO A 55 5.32 17.31 2.64
CA PRO A 55 4.35 16.23 2.70
C PRO A 55 3.17 16.49 1.75
N THR A 56 2.51 15.43 1.32
CA THR A 56 1.35 15.49 0.43
C THR A 56 0.10 14.88 1.03
N HIS A 57 0.25 14.03 2.04
CA HIS A 57 -0.83 13.28 2.68
C HIS A 57 -0.60 13.18 4.18
N GLU A 58 -1.69 13.01 4.92
CA GLU A 58 -1.70 12.71 6.35
C GLU A 58 -2.79 11.66 6.64
N GLY A 59 -2.45 10.59 7.34
CA GLY A 59 -3.36 9.49 7.68
C GLY A 59 -2.74 8.11 7.45
N ILE A 60 -3.59 7.14 7.16
CA ILE A 60 -3.19 5.75 6.86
C ILE A 60 -3.65 5.41 5.46
N PHE A 61 -2.70 5.10 4.58
CA PHE A 61 -2.98 4.82 3.17
C PHE A 61 -2.18 3.62 2.66
N PRO A 62 -2.83 2.63 2.03
CA PRO A 62 -2.14 1.70 1.15
C PRO A 62 -1.52 2.44 -0.03
N LEU A 63 -0.31 2.05 -0.40
CA LEU A 63 0.42 2.58 -1.54
C LEU A 63 0.73 1.44 -2.50
N ILE A 64 0.47 1.63 -3.80
CA ILE A 64 0.76 0.64 -4.84
C ILE A 64 1.85 1.19 -5.75
N GLY A 65 2.94 0.44 -5.90
CA GLY A 65 3.99 0.76 -6.88
C GLY A 65 3.47 0.60 -8.31
N ARG A 66 3.63 1.65 -9.14
CA ARG A 66 3.07 1.63 -10.48
C ARG A 66 4.08 1.52 -11.62
N GLN A 67 5.37 1.54 -11.35
CA GLN A 67 6.42 1.49 -12.37
C GLN A 67 7.63 0.70 -11.92
N GLY A 68 8.33 0.06 -12.87
CA GLY A 68 9.57 -0.68 -12.66
C GLY A 68 9.35 -2.15 -12.31
N ALA A 69 10.45 -2.84 -12.02
CA ALA A 69 10.48 -4.30 -11.79
C ALA A 69 9.62 -4.76 -10.58
N LEU A 70 9.36 -3.87 -9.62
CA LEU A 70 8.51 -4.14 -8.44
C LEU A 70 7.12 -3.48 -8.56
N CYS A 71 6.68 -3.27 -9.80
CA CYS A 71 5.34 -2.81 -10.12
C CYS A 71 4.29 -3.76 -9.51
N GLY A 72 3.29 -3.22 -8.82
CA GLY A 72 2.31 -3.99 -8.07
C GLY A 72 2.67 -4.24 -6.60
N ASN A 73 3.90 -3.92 -6.17
CA ASN A 73 4.25 -4.00 -4.75
C ASN A 73 3.36 -3.07 -3.90
N VAL A 74 2.84 -3.59 -2.80
CA VAL A 74 1.94 -2.86 -1.90
C VAL A 74 2.64 -2.55 -0.58
N GLN A 75 2.60 -1.30 -0.19
CA GLN A 75 3.12 -0.77 1.07
C GLN A 75 2.00 -0.07 1.84
N ILE A 76 2.23 0.27 3.10
CA ILE A 76 1.33 1.11 3.88
C ILE A 76 2.09 2.31 4.45
N ALA A 77 1.52 3.49 4.31
CA ALA A 77 2.05 4.70 4.91
C ALA A 77 1.18 5.12 6.10
N HIS A 78 1.82 5.61 7.15
CA HIS A 78 1.18 6.10 8.36
C HIS A 78 1.63 7.53 8.68
N GLY A 79 0.71 8.35 9.20
CA GLY A 79 0.99 9.72 9.60
C GLY A 79 1.19 10.66 8.41
N THR A 80 2.06 11.64 8.57
CA THR A 80 2.35 12.64 7.54
C THR A 80 3.44 12.14 6.60
N PHE A 81 3.19 12.13 5.30
CA PHE A 81 4.15 11.60 4.30
C PHE A 81 4.01 12.28 2.93
N ARG A 82 5.03 12.10 2.09
CA ARG A 82 5.01 12.42 0.66
C ARG A 82 4.88 11.14 -0.16
N ALA A 83 4.04 11.14 -1.19
CA ALA A 83 4.01 10.12 -2.23
C ALA A 83 4.54 10.70 -3.54
N THR A 84 5.47 9.98 -4.19
CA THR A 84 5.96 10.35 -5.53
C THR A 84 5.02 9.83 -6.62
N GLU A 85 5.21 10.28 -7.85
CA GLU A 85 4.44 9.85 -9.04
C GLU A 85 4.51 8.34 -9.33
N HIS A 86 5.50 7.64 -8.75
CA HIS A 86 5.67 6.19 -8.89
C HIS A 86 4.86 5.37 -7.89
N ALA A 87 4.22 6.02 -6.91
CA ALA A 87 3.30 5.42 -5.96
C ALA A 87 1.86 5.87 -6.23
N VAL A 88 0.92 4.93 -6.28
CA VAL A 88 -0.51 5.20 -6.27
C VAL A 88 -0.96 5.21 -4.81
N VAL A 89 -1.52 6.31 -4.36
CA VAL A 89 -2.15 6.44 -3.05
C VAL A 89 -3.59 5.95 -3.14
N VAL A 90 -3.95 5.01 -2.26
CA VAL A 90 -5.27 4.40 -2.20
C VAL A 90 -6.02 4.98 -1.00
N ASP A 91 -6.97 5.85 -1.28
CA ASP A 91 -7.81 6.53 -0.28
C ASP A 91 -9.12 5.78 -0.09
N CYS A 92 -9.22 5.04 1.01
CA CYS A 92 -10.37 4.19 1.32
C CYS A 92 -11.63 5.00 1.57
N LYS A 93 -12.75 4.56 0.99
CA LYS A 93 -14.07 5.07 1.34
C LYS A 93 -14.53 4.52 2.71
N ILE A 94 -15.59 5.09 3.27
CA ILE A 94 -16.04 4.84 4.66
C ILE A 94 -16.31 3.36 4.99
N SER A 95 -16.65 2.54 4.01
CA SER A 95 -16.90 1.10 4.18
C SER A 95 -15.64 0.24 4.24
N CYS A 96 -14.47 0.80 3.94
CA CYS A 96 -13.23 0.08 3.80
C CYS A 96 -12.17 0.59 4.78
N GLU A 97 -11.57 -0.32 5.54
CA GLU A 97 -10.46 -0.02 6.46
C GLU A 97 -9.13 -0.09 5.71
N PRO A 98 -8.28 0.97 5.76
CA PRO A 98 -7.02 1.03 5.01
C PRO A 98 -6.05 -0.12 5.34
N VAL A 99 -5.94 -0.49 6.61
CA VAL A 99 -5.03 -1.57 7.04
C VAL A 99 -5.53 -2.92 6.52
N TRP A 100 -6.85 -3.16 6.55
CA TRP A 100 -7.43 -4.37 5.96
C TRP A 100 -7.16 -4.41 4.45
N LEU A 101 -7.43 -3.31 3.75
CA LEU A 101 -7.22 -3.24 2.30
C LEU A 101 -5.74 -3.43 1.92
N PHE A 102 -4.81 -2.89 2.72
CA PHE A 102 -3.38 -3.14 2.53
C PHE A 102 -3.06 -4.64 2.53
N HIS A 103 -3.53 -5.39 3.53
CA HIS A 103 -3.29 -6.84 3.61
C HIS A 103 -3.95 -7.58 2.45
N TYR A 104 -5.18 -7.21 2.08
CA TYR A 104 -5.90 -7.78 0.96
C TYR A 104 -5.12 -7.61 -0.35
N LEU A 105 -4.73 -6.38 -0.68
CA LEU A 105 -3.99 -6.06 -1.91
C LEU A 105 -2.58 -6.65 -1.93
N LYS A 106 -1.95 -6.80 -0.77
CA LYS A 106 -0.64 -7.44 -0.66
C LYS A 106 -0.69 -8.95 -0.94
N TYR A 107 -1.82 -9.59 -0.63
CA TYR A 107 -2.06 -11.00 -0.95
C TYR A 107 -2.41 -11.19 -2.43
N ASP A 108 -3.12 -10.25 -3.03
CA ASP A 108 -3.47 -10.27 -4.46
C ASP A 108 -2.28 -9.76 -5.30
N ASP A 109 -1.58 -10.66 -5.98
CA ASP A 109 -0.43 -10.32 -6.84
C ASP A 109 -0.82 -9.31 -7.95
N LEU A 110 -0.78 -8.02 -7.62
CA LEU A 110 -1.09 -6.93 -8.55
C LEU A 110 -0.06 -6.82 -9.70
N GLY A 111 1.11 -7.43 -9.55
CA GLY A 111 2.14 -7.47 -10.59
C GLY A 111 1.64 -8.13 -11.89
N ARG A 112 0.68 -9.06 -11.80
CA ARG A 112 0.03 -9.70 -12.96
C ARG A 112 -0.67 -8.71 -13.91
N LEU A 113 -1.02 -7.52 -13.44
CA LEU A 113 -1.68 -6.47 -14.22
C LEU A 113 -0.67 -5.55 -14.92
N ALA A 114 0.64 -5.72 -14.65
CA ALA A 114 1.65 -4.88 -15.25
C ALA A 114 1.75 -5.10 -16.76
N THR A 115 1.85 -4.02 -17.50
CA THR A 115 2.04 -4.03 -18.96
C THR A 115 3.36 -3.36 -19.33
N GLY A 116 3.93 -3.73 -20.47
CA GLY A 116 5.20 -3.19 -20.96
C GLY A 116 6.39 -4.10 -20.65
N ALA A 117 7.04 -4.64 -21.71
CA ALA A 117 8.12 -5.61 -21.57
C ALA A 117 9.43 -5.00 -21.03
N ALA A 118 9.78 -3.78 -21.47
CA ALA A 118 11.03 -3.11 -21.07
C ALA A 118 10.90 -2.36 -19.73
N GLN A 119 9.75 -1.77 -19.47
CA GLN A 119 9.46 -1.05 -18.24
C GLN A 119 8.01 -1.36 -17.80
N PRO A 120 7.83 -2.37 -16.95
CA PRO A 120 6.50 -2.71 -16.46
C PRO A 120 5.82 -1.52 -15.79
N GLY A 121 4.53 -1.36 -16.04
CA GLY A 121 3.73 -0.29 -15.47
C GLY A 121 2.30 -0.70 -15.22
N LEU A 122 1.68 -0.16 -14.17
CA LEU A 122 0.26 -0.33 -13.82
C LEU A 122 -0.54 0.92 -14.16
N SER A 123 -1.62 0.73 -14.88
CA SER A 123 -2.56 1.82 -15.14
C SER A 123 -3.57 1.95 -13.99
N LEU A 124 -3.97 3.19 -13.68
CA LEU A 124 -5.06 3.44 -12.73
C LEU A 124 -6.39 2.86 -13.21
N LYS A 125 -6.56 2.73 -14.53
CA LYS A 125 -7.76 2.15 -15.12
C LYS A 125 -7.87 0.67 -14.75
N ASP A 126 -6.78 -0.09 -14.89
CA ASP A 126 -6.77 -1.53 -14.60
C ASP A 126 -6.86 -1.78 -13.09
N LEU A 127 -6.19 -0.97 -12.28
CA LEU A 127 -6.30 -1.04 -10.81
C LEU A 127 -7.75 -0.84 -10.34
N LYS A 128 -8.51 0.08 -10.96
CA LYS A 128 -9.92 0.30 -10.60
C LYS A 128 -10.81 -0.92 -10.83
N LEU A 129 -10.44 -1.80 -11.74
CA LEU A 129 -11.22 -2.99 -12.09
C LEU A 129 -10.84 -4.22 -11.25
N VAL A 130 -9.86 -4.13 -10.36
CA VAL A 130 -9.47 -5.22 -9.47
C VAL A 130 -10.66 -5.63 -8.60
N PRO A 131 -11.09 -6.91 -8.63
CA PRO A 131 -12.17 -7.39 -7.78
C PRO A 131 -11.77 -7.31 -6.30
N VAL A 132 -12.68 -6.90 -5.44
CA VAL A 132 -12.46 -6.81 -3.99
C VAL A 132 -13.59 -7.52 -3.26
N GLN A 133 -13.26 -8.52 -2.46
CA GLN A 133 -14.21 -9.14 -1.54
C GLN A 133 -14.27 -8.36 -0.23
N LEU A 134 -15.05 -7.30 -0.20
CA LEU A 134 -15.15 -6.42 0.95
C LEU A 134 -16.05 -7.06 2.03
N PRO A 135 -15.49 -7.53 3.17
CA PRO A 135 -16.31 -8.03 4.27
C PRO A 135 -16.97 -6.87 5.03
N PRO A 136 -17.98 -7.13 5.83
CA PRO A 136 -18.53 -6.16 6.76
C PRO A 136 -17.44 -5.53 7.64
N LYS A 137 -17.63 -4.29 8.06
CA LYS A 137 -16.61 -3.49 8.74
C LYS A 137 -16.10 -4.11 10.05
N ASP A 138 -16.99 -4.75 10.82
CA ASP A 138 -16.64 -5.48 12.02
C ASP A 138 -15.64 -6.62 11.77
N ARG A 139 -15.80 -7.33 10.66
CA ARG A 139 -14.86 -8.38 10.23
C ARG A 139 -13.51 -7.82 9.76
N GLN A 140 -13.51 -6.66 9.13
CA GLN A 140 -12.26 -5.98 8.78
C GLN A 140 -11.48 -5.60 10.06
N VAL A 141 -12.16 -5.05 11.07
CA VAL A 141 -11.55 -4.67 12.35
C VAL A 141 -11.05 -5.89 13.13
N GLU A 142 -11.81 -6.98 13.15
CA GLU A 142 -11.38 -8.25 13.75
C GLU A 142 -10.08 -8.77 13.10
N PHE A 143 -10.04 -8.77 11.78
CA PHE A 143 -8.82 -9.16 11.04
C PHE A 143 -7.62 -8.28 11.37
N ILE A 144 -7.78 -6.95 11.41
CA ILE A 144 -6.72 -6.00 11.75
C ILE A 144 -6.15 -6.29 13.14
N SER A 145 -7.03 -6.55 14.11
CA SER A 145 -6.63 -6.92 15.47
C SER A 145 -5.79 -8.20 15.49
N PHE A 146 -6.22 -9.22 14.75
CA PHE A 146 -5.49 -10.48 14.62
C PHE A 146 -4.12 -10.29 13.93
N ALA A 147 -4.07 -9.58 12.81
CA ALA A 147 -2.84 -9.30 12.08
C ALA A 147 -1.81 -8.58 12.96
N SER A 148 -2.26 -7.58 13.74
CA SER A 148 -1.39 -6.86 14.68
C SER A 148 -0.77 -7.75 15.75
N GLN A 149 -1.50 -8.77 16.23
CA GLN A 149 -1.00 -9.72 17.22
C GLN A 149 0.06 -10.65 16.61
N VAL A 150 -0.17 -11.09 15.38
CA VAL A 150 0.80 -11.94 14.64
C VAL A 150 2.11 -11.19 14.40
N ASP A 151 2.05 -9.93 13.98
CA ASP A 151 3.25 -9.11 13.72
C ASP A 151 4.06 -8.87 15.01
N LYS A 152 3.40 -8.59 16.13
CA LYS A 152 4.05 -8.47 17.45
C LYS A 152 4.74 -9.77 17.86
N SER A 153 4.10 -10.92 17.64
CA SER A 153 4.66 -12.23 17.99
C SER A 153 5.86 -12.61 17.12
N ARG A 154 5.90 -12.18 15.86
CA ARG A 154 7.06 -12.33 14.98
C ARG A 154 8.23 -11.48 15.43
N PHE A 155 7.98 -10.21 15.74
CA PHE A 155 9.01 -9.30 16.23
C PHE A 155 9.71 -9.81 17.50
N VAL A 156 8.97 -10.36 18.47
CA VAL A 156 9.53 -10.93 19.70
C VAL A 156 10.40 -12.14 19.38
N ARG A 157 9.95 -13.06 18.52
CA ARG A 157 10.73 -14.25 18.12
C ARG A 157 12.02 -13.90 17.41
N ASP A 158 12.00 -12.96 16.49
CA ASP A 158 13.18 -12.54 15.73
C ASP A 158 14.23 -11.87 16.64
N HIS A 159 13.79 -11.16 17.68
CA HIS A 159 14.68 -10.61 18.70
C HIS A 159 15.30 -11.69 19.59
N GLU A 160 14.53 -12.68 20.03
CA GLU A 160 15.05 -13.78 20.86
C GLU A 160 16.05 -14.68 20.11
N MET A 161 15.89 -14.85 18.80
CA MET A 161 16.84 -15.63 17.99
C MET A 161 18.16 -14.91 17.71
N ASN A 162 18.19 -13.57 17.70
CA ASN A 162 19.39 -12.78 17.46
C ASN A 162 20.28 -12.61 18.71
N PHE A 163 19.85 -13.06 19.88
CA PHE A 163 20.61 -13.03 21.14
C PHE A 163 21.11 -14.41 21.59
N ARG A 164 21.05 -15.42 20.73
CA ARG A 164 21.68 -16.73 20.91
C ARG A 164 22.76 -16.94 19.86
#